data_b5bebc8ba395e7238cc6f742f28c056d
#
_entry.id   b5bebc8ba395e7238cc6f742f28c056d
#
_cell.length_a   1.000
_cell.length_b   1.000
_cell.length_c   1.000
_cell.angle_alpha   90.00
_cell.angle_beta   90.00
_cell.angle_gamma   90.00
#
_symmetry.space_group_name_H-M   'P 1'
#
loop_
_entity.id
_entity.type
_entity.pdbx_description
1 polymer ?
#
loop_
_entity_poly.entity_id
_entity_poly.type
_entity_poly.pdbx_seq_one_letter_code
_entity_poly.pdbx_strand_id
1 'polypeptide(L)'
;LAAHHTSTIRLGTGVAIVGTRLAPVTAHSIASVNRIAPGRVFLGIGTGHTAMRVMGFNPVKPRIFREYLRVGRGLLPGEEVDYTLNGETRPIQFMHQELGFVNVADPVPIYVAANGPLALQAAGAYGDGRISAGGEPVAVFSKNLATIKRGTEAVGRTWNDDFHTAALTFACVLQPGELLSSDRVIDEVGSMVSASLHF
;
A
#
# COMPACT_ATOMS: atom_id res chain seq x y z
N LEU A 1 17.21 6.90 -7.73
CA LEU A 1 17.52 6.90 -9.16
C LEU A 1 16.29 7.29 -9.99
N ALA A 2 15.19 6.52 -10.00
CA ALA A 2 14.01 6.81 -10.82
C ALA A 2 13.48 8.24 -10.62
N ALA A 3 13.44 8.74 -9.39
CA ALA A 3 12.99 10.09 -9.08
C ALA A 3 13.83 11.19 -9.76
N HIS A 4 15.14 10.95 -9.93
CA HIS A 4 16.04 11.88 -10.60
C HIS A 4 16.02 11.79 -12.13
N HIS A 5 15.70 10.61 -12.67
CA HIS A 5 15.78 10.34 -14.11
C HIS A 5 14.43 10.36 -14.82
N THR A 6 13.36 10.67 -14.12
CA THR A 6 12.01 10.78 -14.68
C THR A 6 11.33 12.07 -14.21
N SER A 7 10.41 12.60 -15.02
CA SER A 7 9.69 13.84 -14.73
C SER A 7 8.18 13.66 -14.59
N THR A 8 7.60 12.62 -15.15
CA THR A 8 6.15 12.46 -15.26
C THR A 8 5.60 11.20 -14.60
N ILE A 9 6.37 10.10 -14.57
CA ILE A 9 5.88 8.84 -13.99
C ILE A 9 5.68 8.98 -12.48
N ARG A 10 4.65 8.34 -11.99
CA ARG A 10 4.42 8.19 -10.55
C ARG A 10 5.31 7.09 -9.98
N LEU A 11 5.79 7.32 -8.77
CA LEU A 11 6.74 6.46 -8.08
C LEU A 11 6.15 5.98 -6.76
N GLY A 12 6.25 4.71 -6.48
CA GLY A 12 5.73 4.19 -5.21
C GLY A 12 6.24 2.81 -4.86
N THR A 13 5.88 2.35 -3.69
CA THR A 13 6.21 1.00 -3.23
C THR A 13 5.08 0.03 -3.63
N GLY A 14 5.43 -1.13 -4.14
CA GLY A 14 4.45 -2.13 -4.56
C GLY A 14 4.67 -3.52 -3.92
N VAL A 15 4.60 -3.63 -2.60
CA VAL A 15 4.25 -2.71 -1.51
C VAL A 15 5.32 -2.68 -0.42
N ALA A 16 5.37 -1.63 0.38
CA ALA A 16 6.13 -1.62 1.62
C ALA A 16 5.44 -2.52 2.66
N ILE A 17 6.25 -3.15 3.53
CA ILE A 17 5.76 -4.15 4.49
C ILE A 17 5.84 -3.58 5.90
N VAL A 18 4.71 -3.54 6.59
CA VAL A 18 4.58 -2.99 7.95
C VAL A 18 5.50 -3.68 8.96
N GLY A 19 5.67 -5.01 8.86
CA GLY A 19 6.49 -5.78 9.81
C GLY A 19 8.00 -5.55 9.73
N THR A 20 8.49 -4.82 8.72
CA THR A 20 9.93 -4.64 8.48
C THR A 20 10.49 -3.31 8.95
N ARG A 21 9.63 -2.32 9.21
CA ARG A 21 10.04 -0.96 9.61
C ARG A 21 9.00 -0.33 10.51
N LEU A 22 9.41 0.61 11.35
CA LEU A 22 8.51 1.45 12.13
C LEU A 22 7.75 2.43 11.21
N ALA A 23 6.52 2.78 11.57
CA ALA A 23 5.68 3.70 10.81
C ALA A 23 6.34 5.06 10.54
N PRO A 24 6.95 5.74 11.53
CA PRO A 24 7.61 7.02 11.29
C PRO A 24 8.80 6.91 10.33
N VAL A 25 9.55 5.79 10.36
CA VAL A 25 10.68 5.57 9.44
C VAL A 25 10.20 5.43 8.00
N THR A 26 9.10 4.70 7.77
CA THR A 26 8.52 4.58 6.43
C THR A 26 7.96 5.92 5.94
N ALA A 27 7.20 6.62 6.77
CA ALA A 27 6.64 7.92 6.42
C ALA A 27 7.74 8.92 6.06
N HIS A 28 8.81 9.00 6.88
CA HIS A 28 9.96 9.87 6.60
C HIS A 28 10.66 9.49 5.29
N SER A 29 10.89 8.20 5.03
CA SER A 29 11.53 7.74 3.79
C SER A 29 10.73 8.15 2.55
N ILE A 30 9.40 8.01 2.61
CA ILE A 30 8.51 8.39 1.51
C ILE A 30 8.46 9.91 1.32
N ALA A 31 8.37 10.69 2.40
CA ALA A 31 8.40 12.15 2.36
C ALA A 31 9.75 12.69 1.82
N SER A 32 10.87 11.98 2.08
CA SER A 32 12.19 12.30 1.50
C SER A 32 12.22 12.03 -0.01
N VAL A 33 11.61 10.95 -0.49
CA VAL A 33 11.48 10.70 -1.94
C VAL A 33 10.55 11.74 -2.58
N ASN A 34 9.47 12.14 -1.88
CA ASN A 34 8.57 13.20 -2.33
C ASN A 34 9.26 14.57 -2.46
N ARG A 35 10.34 14.80 -1.71
CA ARG A 35 11.20 16.00 -1.87
C ARG A 35 11.95 16.01 -3.23
N ILE A 36 12.31 14.82 -3.73
CA ILE A 36 13.01 14.68 -5.02
C ILE A 36 12.00 14.63 -6.18
N ALA A 37 10.82 14.07 -5.97
CA ALA A 37 9.77 13.90 -6.97
C ALA A 37 8.42 14.44 -6.48
N PRO A 38 8.29 15.78 -6.30
CA PRO A 38 7.11 16.40 -5.71
C PRO A 38 5.81 16.02 -6.42
N GLY A 39 4.79 15.60 -5.65
CA GLY A 39 3.46 15.24 -6.14
C GLY A 39 3.39 13.95 -7.00
N ARG A 40 4.52 13.27 -7.23
CA ARG A 40 4.58 12.03 -8.02
C ARG A 40 4.71 10.76 -7.17
N VAL A 41 4.81 10.90 -5.85
CA VAL A 41 5.07 9.77 -4.95
C VAL A 41 3.77 9.25 -4.36
N PHE A 42 3.66 7.94 -4.20
CA PHE A 42 2.62 7.27 -3.42
C PHE A 42 3.21 6.19 -2.51
N LEU A 43 2.55 5.92 -1.40
CA LEU A 43 2.90 4.82 -0.50
C LEU A 43 1.97 3.63 -0.76
N GLY A 44 2.45 2.61 -1.47
CA GLY A 44 1.81 1.30 -1.50
C GLY A 44 2.25 0.48 -0.28
N ILE A 45 1.30 -0.03 0.52
CA ILE A 45 1.61 -0.66 1.81
C ILE A 45 0.71 -1.86 2.09
N GLY A 46 1.28 -2.90 2.70
CA GLY A 46 0.58 -4.12 3.05
C GLY A 46 1.10 -4.81 4.31
N THR A 47 0.36 -5.80 4.78
CA THR A 47 0.73 -6.60 5.97
C THR A 47 1.96 -7.49 5.74
N GLY A 48 2.34 -7.72 4.47
CA GLY A 48 3.50 -8.52 4.09
C GLY A 48 3.32 -10.02 4.30
N HIS A 49 2.14 -10.54 3.98
CA HIS A 49 1.79 -11.94 4.23
C HIS A 49 2.87 -12.94 3.75
N THR A 50 3.25 -12.89 2.48
CA THR A 50 4.27 -13.78 1.90
C THR A 50 5.67 -13.43 2.43
N ALA A 51 6.05 -12.17 2.40
CA ALA A 51 7.40 -11.75 2.77
C ALA A 51 7.69 -12.00 4.27
N MET A 52 6.72 -11.78 5.16
CA MET A 52 6.88 -12.11 6.58
C MET A 52 7.08 -13.60 6.78
N ARG A 53 6.30 -14.45 6.09
CA ARG A 53 6.44 -15.91 6.18
C ARG A 53 7.78 -16.42 5.68
N VAL A 54 8.26 -15.88 4.56
CA VAL A 54 9.60 -16.23 4.02
C VAL A 54 10.72 -15.87 5.00
N MET A 55 10.54 -14.79 5.77
CA MET A 55 11.47 -14.39 6.84
C MET A 55 11.27 -15.18 8.16
N GLY A 56 10.36 -16.15 8.20
CA GLY A 56 10.07 -16.93 9.41
C GLY A 56 9.14 -16.26 10.42
N PHE A 57 8.44 -15.19 10.02
CA PHE A 57 7.52 -14.45 10.89
C PHE A 57 6.05 -14.62 10.47
N ASN A 58 5.15 -14.39 11.42
CA ASN A 58 3.73 -14.28 11.10
C ASN A 58 3.41 -12.91 10.47
N PRO A 59 2.39 -12.85 9.59
CA PRO A 59 1.87 -11.58 9.10
C PRO A 59 1.46 -10.65 10.25
N VAL A 60 1.60 -9.35 10.03
CA VAL A 60 1.28 -8.34 11.05
C VAL A 60 -0.21 -8.39 11.40
N LYS A 61 -0.51 -8.35 12.70
CA LYS A 61 -1.90 -8.36 13.20
C LYS A 61 -2.67 -7.13 12.68
N PRO A 62 -3.98 -7.27 12.34
CA PRO A 62 -4.78 -6.18 11.78
C PRO A 62 -4.79 -4.91 12.62
N ARG A 63 -4.77 -5.01 13.96
CA ARG A 63 -4.70 -3.85 14.86
C ARG A 63 -3.40 -3.06 14.67
N ILE A 64 -2.27 -3.74 14.52
CA ILE A 64 -0.96 -3.11 14.30
C ILE A 64 -0.94 -2.47 12.90
N PHE A 65 -1.49 -3.16 11.90
CA PHE A 65 -1.60 -2.63 10.54
C PHE A 65 -2.44 -1.34 10.50
N ARG A 66 -3.60 -1.35 11.15
CA ARG A 66 -4.47 -0.18 11.24
C ARG A 66 -3.77 1.02 11.91
N GLU A 67 -3.09 0.78 13.03
CA GLU A 67 -2.33 1.82 13.75
C GLU A 67 -1.19 2.37 12.88
N TYR A 68 -0.50 1.51 12.18
CA TYR A 68 0.57 1.92 11.26
C TYR A 68 0.06 2.86 10.16
N LEU A 69 -1.09 2.54 9.56
CA LEU A 69 -1.73 3.40 8.55
C LEU A 69 -2.18 4.74 9.15
N ARG A 70 -2.73 4.73 10.37
CA ARG A 70 -3.13 5.96 11.08
C ARG A 70 -1.94 6.89 11.29
N VAL A 71 -0.83 6.35 11.80
CA VAL A 71 0.40 7.12 12.03
C VAL A 71 0.98 7.65 10.70
N GLY A 72 1.06 6.79 9.67
CA GLY A 72 1.52 7.21 8.36
C GLY A 72 0.67 8.31 7.75
N ARG A 73 -0.67 8.23 7.91
CA ARG A 73 -1.62 9.22 7.40
C ARG A 73 -1.42 10.61 7.99
N GLY A 74 -1.11 10.71 9.29
CA GLY A 74 -0.87 12.00 9.91
C GLY A 74 0.56 12.52 9.69
N LEU A 75 1.58 11.65 9.67
CA LEU A 75 2.96 12.09 9.48
C LEU A 75 3.25 12.58 8.06
N LEU A 76 2.66 11.98 7.02
CA LEU A 76 2.94 12.35 5.62
C LEU A 76 2.60 13.81 5.29
N PRO A 77 1.51 14.43 5.81
CA PRO A 77 1.28 15.86 5.67
C PRO A 77 2.02 16.72 6.72
N GLY A 78 2.87 16.12 7.56
CA GLY A 78 3.68 16.83 8.57
C GLY A 78 2.99 17.09 9.90
N GLU A 79 1.86 16.43 10.16
CA GLU A 79 1.11 16.60 11.42
C GLU A 79 1.82 15.90 12.60
N GLU A 80 1.56 16.40 13.82
CA GLU A 80 1.88 15.68 15.05
C GLU A 80 0.87 14.55 15.26
N VAL A 81 1.36 13.37 15.62
CA VAL A 81 0.52 12.20 15.88
C VAL A 81 0.98 11.44 17.12
N ASP A 82 0.03 10.93 17.89
CA ASP A 82 0.35 9.98 18.95
C ASP A 82 0.86 8.66 18.34
N TYR A 83 1.99 8.18 18.82
CA TYR A 83 2.59 6.91 18.39
C TYR A 83 2.90 6.03 19.59
N THR A 84 2.39 4.80 19.56
CA THR A 84 2.63 3.80 20.60
C THR A 84 3.70 2.82 20.16
N LEU A 85 4.80 2.76 20.89
CA LEU A 85 5.88 1.79 20.70
C LEU A 85 6.20 1.14 22.05
N ASN A 86 6.23 -0.20 22.09
CA ASN A 86 6.54 -0.99 23.31
C ASN A 86 5.64 -0.66 24.52
N GLY A 87 4.41 -0.26 24.27
CA GLY A 87 3.45 0.09 25.33
C GLY A 87 3.49 1.54 25.80
N GLU A 88 4.43 2.35 25.34
CA GLU A 88 4.53 3.78 25.61
C GLU A 88 3.95 4.58 24.43
N THR A 89 3.07 5.54 24.73
CA THR A 89 2.52 6.47 23.74
C THR A 89 3.15 7.83 23.90
N ARG A 90 3.63 8.40 22.81
CA ARG A 90 4.24 9.74 22.76
C ARG A 90 3.80 10.47 21.49
N PRO A 91 3.62 11.79 21.53
CA PRO A 91 3.46 12.59 20.31
C PRO A 91 4.77 12.58 19.51
N ILE A 92 4.64 12.40 18.20
CA ILE A 92 5.76 12.44 17.26
C ILE A 92 5.41 13.30 16.05
N GLN A 93 6.41 13.96 15.49
CA GLN A 93 6.30 14.79 14.28
C GLN A 93 7.64 14.77 13.55
N PHE A 94 7.66 15.09 12.26
CA PHE A 94 8.91 15.34 11.55
C PHE A 94 9.55 16.63 12.07
N MET A 95 10.78 16.52 12.54
CA MET A 95 11.56 17.66 13.01
C MET A 95 12.07 18.49 11.82
N HIS A 96 12.23 19.79 12.07
CA HIS A 96 12.87 20.70 11.14
C HIS A 96 12.30 20.70 9.71
N GLN A 97 10.96 20.66 9.62
CA GLN A 97 10.26 20.67 8.31
C GLN A 97 10.63 21.91 7.49
N GLU A 98 10.92 23.03 8.16
CA GLU A 98 11.35 24.30 7.55
C GLU A 98 12.69 24.20 6.79
N LEU A 99 13.54 23.21 7.11
CA LEU A 99 14.80 22.98 6.39
C LEU A 99 14.62 22.21 5.08
N GLY A 100 13.40 21.71 4.79
CA GLY A 100 13.06 21.10 3.52
C GLY A 100 13.75 19.75 3.24
N PHE A 101 14.14 18.99 4.27
CA PHE A 101 14.66 17.62 4.09
C PHE A 101 13.57 16.63 3.64
N VAL A 102 12.32 16.92 3.97
CA VAL A 102 11.13 16.18 3.55
C VAL A 102 10.16 17.10 2.85
N ASN A 103 9.32 16.56 1.98
CA ASN A 103 8.22 17.32 1.38
C ASN A 103 6.90 16.80 1.95
N VAL A 104 6.25 17.64 2.74
CA VAL A 104 4.94 17.42 3.35
C VAL A 104 3.84 18.29 2.72
N ALA A 105 4.20 19.21 1.82
CA ALA A 105 3.27 20.11 1.16
C ALA A 105 2.51 19.44 0.01
N ASP A 106 3.21 18.59 -0.76
CA ASP A 106 2.58 17.83 -1.83
C ASP A 106 2.02 16.52 -1.27
N PRO A 107 0.71 16.24 -1.45
CA PRO A 107 0.08 15.05 -0.89
C PRO A 107 0.72 13.76 -1.38
N VAL A 108 0.91 12.82 -0.46
CA VAL A 108 1.35 11.44 -0.75
C VAL A 108 0.18 10.50 -0.53
N PRO A 109 -0.48 9.99 -1.59
CA PRO A 109 -1.55 9.01 -1.45
C PRO A 109 -1.06 7.70 -0.85
N ILE A 110 -1.90 7.10 0.01
CA ILE A 110 -1.64 5.79 0.61
C ILE A 110 -2.50 4.75 -0.10
N TYR A 111 -1.88 3.80 -0.78
CA TYR A 111 -2.55 2.68 -1.44
C TYR A 111 -2.34 1.40 -0.63
N VAL A 112 -3.43 0.84 -0.13
CA VAL A 112 -3.41 -0.27 0.82
C VAL A 112 -3.62 -1.61 0.12
N ALA A 113 -2.68 -2.53 0.25
CA ALA A 113 -2.86 -3.91 -0.18
C ALA A 113 -3.81 -4.61 0.80
N ALA A 114 -5.07 -4.81 0.36
CA ALA A 114 -6.15 -5.28 1.20
C ALA A 114 -7.07 -6.27 0.48
N ASN A 115 -7.17 -7.49 1.03
CA ASN A 115 -8.09 -8.53 0.55
C ASN A 115 -9.04 -9.01 1.66
N GLY A 116 -8.59 -9.09 2.90
CA GLY A 116 -9.43 -9.46 4.04
C GLY A 116 -10.23 -8.30 4.61
N PRO A 117 -11.37 -8.57 5.30
CA PRO A 117 -12.33 -7.55 5.73
C PRO A 117 -11.73 -6.46 6.64
N LEU A 118 -10.84 -6.82 7.57
CA LEU A 118 -10.20 -5.85 8.46
C LEU A 118 -9.19 -4.96 7.74
N ALA A 119 -8.46 -5.50 6.75
CA ALA A 119 -7.56 -4.72 5.92
C ALA A 119 -8.32 -3.79 4.97
N LEU A 120 -9.46 -4.24 4.42
CA LEU A 120 -10.36 -3.41 3.61
C LEU A 120 -10.94 -2.25 4.42
N GLN A 121 -11.38 -2.49 5.66
CA GLN A 121 -11.81 -1.42 6.55
C GLN A 121 -10.68 -0.42 6.86
N ALA A 122 -9.47 -0.93 7.10
CA ALA A 122 -8.31 -0.06 7.33
C ALA A 122 -7.93 0.76 6.08
N ALA A 123 -8.10 0.19 4.88
CA ALA A 123 -7.91 0.90 3.62
C ALA A 123 -8.91 2.07 3.49
N GLY A 124 -10.17 1.88 3.85
CA GLY A 124 -11.16 2.96 3.88
C GLY A 124 -10.84 4.01 4.95
N ALA A 125 -10.45 3.57 6.14
CA ALA A 125 -10.18 4.48 7.25
C ALA A 125 -8.99 5.42 7.00
N TYR A 126 -7.91 4.92 6.37
CA TYR A 126 -6.64 5.66 6.30
C TYR A 126 -5.99 5.67 4.92
N GLY A 127 -6.52 4.94 3.94
CA GLY A 127 -6.02 4.91 2.57
C GLY A 127 -6.71 5.90 1.65
N ASP A 128 -6.10 6.11 0.50
CA ASP A 128 -6.61 6.85 -0.66
C ASP A 128 -6.82 5.90 -1.85
N GLY A 129 -6.52 4.62 -1.66
CA GLY A 129 -6.72 3.59 -2.65
C GLY A 129 -6.48 2.18 -2.11
N ARG A 130 -6.82 1.21 -2.95
CA ARG A 130 -6.61 -0.22 -2.70
C ARG A 130 -5.74 -0.82 -3.80
N ILE A 131 -4.84 -1.72 -3.40
CA ILE A 131 -4.13 -2.64 -4.29
C ILE A 131 -4.69 -4.04 -4.02
N SER A 132 -5.18 -4.72 -5.04
CA SER A 132 -5.68 -6.10 -4.96
C SER A 132 -4.81 -7.07 -5.75
N ALA A 133 -4.89 -8.35 -5.43
CA ALA A 133 -4.48 -9.39 -6.35
C ALA A 133 -5.44 -9.42 -7.55
N GLY A 134 -4.93 -9.72 -8.74
CA GLY A 134 -5.74 -9.80 -9.95
C GLY A 134 -6.78 -10.93 -9.92
N GLY A 135 -7.70 -10.90 -10.87
CA GLY A 135 -8.69 -11.96 -11.05
C GLY A 135 -9.90 -11.91 -10.10
N GLU A 136 -10.11 -10.78 -9.43
CA GLU A 136 -11.26 -10.61 -8.54
C GLU A 136 -12.57 -10.46 -9.34
N PRO A 137 -13.59 -11.33 -9.12
CA PRO A 137 -14.89 -11.17 -9.77
C PRO A 137 -15.58 -9.86 -9.41
N VAL A 138 -16.34 -9.27 -10.32
CA VAL A 138 -17.03 -7.97 -10.13
C VAL A 138 -17.90 -7.95 -8.86
N ALA A 139 -18.60 -9.04 -8.55
CA ALA A 139 -19.42 -9.12 -7.34
C ALA A 139 -18.57 -9.06 -6.06
N VAL A 140 -17.40 -9.70 -6.05
CA VAL A 140 -16.45 -9.64 -4.93
C VAL A 140 -15.85 -8.25 -4.82
N PHE A 141 -15.45 -7.65 -5.94
CA PHE A 141 -14.96 -6.27 -5.99
C PHE A 141 -15.98 -5.29 -5.39
N SER A 142 -17.25 -5.36 -5.81
CA SER A 142 -18.32 -4.49 -5.29
C SER A 142 -18.53 -4.66 -3.78
N LYS A 143 -18.51 -5.90 -3.28
CA LYS A 143 -18.59 -6.20 -1.84
C LYS A 143 -17.41 -5.63 -1.06
N ASN A 144 -16.21 -5.75 -1.61
CA ASN A 144 -14.99 -5.22 -1.02
C ASN A 144 -15.01 -3.69 -0.99
N LEU A 145 -15.45 -3.05 -2.07
CA LEU A 145 -15.63 -1.59 -2.12
C LEU A 145 -16.63 -1.10 -1.06
N ALA A 146 -17.76 -1.80 -0.88
CA ALA A 146 -18.71 -1.47 0.19
C ALA A 146 -18.08 -1.60 1.59
N THR A 147 -17.18 -2.56 1.78
CA THR A 147 -16.46 -2.72 3.06
C THR A 147 -15.45 -1.59 3.28
N ILE A 148 -14.78 -1.13 2.24
CA ILE A 148 -13.89 0.03 2.28
C ILE A 148 -14.69 1.29 2.64
N LYS A 149 -15.82 1.54 1.99
CA LYS A 149 -16.71 2.69 2.30
C LYS A 149 -17.11 2.72 3.77
N ARG A 150 -17.55 1.59 4.33
CA ARG A 150 -17.83 1.49 5.77
C ARG A 150 -16.62 1.83 6.64
N GLY A 151 -15.41 1.45 6.21
CA GLY A 151 -14.17 1.81 6.90
C GLY A 151 -13.92 3.32 6.91
N THR A 152 -14.24 4.02 5.82
CA THR A 152 -14.16 5.49 5.70
C THR A 152 -15.14 6.16 6.67
N GLU A 153 -16.39 5.73 6.66
CA GLU A 153 -17.46 6.25 7.54
C GLU A 153 -17.16 6.04 9.03
N ALA A 154 -16.59 4.87 9.38
CA ALA A 154 -16.28 4.51 10.77
C ALA A 154 -15.25 5.43 11.46
N VAL A 155 -14.52 6.25 10.71
CA VAL A 155 -13.57 7.25 11.24
C VAL A 155 -14.01 8.68 10.92
N GLY A 156 -15.25 8.89 10.47
CA GLY A 156 -15.82 10.21 10.17
C GLY A 156 -15.25 10.85 8.88
N ARG A 157 -14.58 10.08 8.02
CA ARG A 157 -14.13 10.58 6.71
C ARG A 157 -15.29 10.53 5.71
N THR A 158 -15.28 11.48 4.77
CA THR A 158 -16.17 11.46 3.61
C THR A 158 -15.59 10.54 2.54
N TRP A 159 -16.44 9.74 1.90
CA TRP A 159 -16.03 8.95 0.74
C TRP A 159 -15.59 9.88 -0.39
N ASN A 160 -14.46 9.55 -1.01
CA ASN A 160 -13.95 10.22 -2.19
C ASN A 160 -14.12 9.28 -3.41
N ASP A 161 -14.80 9.74 -4.44
CA ASP A 161 -15.00 8.96 -5.67
C ASP A 161 -13.70 8.78 -6.48
N ASP A 162 -12.67 9.58 -6.19
CA ASP A 162 -11.30 9.40 -6.69
C ASP A 162 -10.52 8.30 -5.98
N PHE A 163 -11.16 7.52 -5.08
CA PHE A 163 -10.51 6.41 -4.38
C PHE A 163 -9.91 5.43 -5.40
N HIS A 164 -8.59 5.39 -5.45
CA HIS A 164 -7.86 4.64 -6.47
C HIS A 164 -7.93 3.13 -6.23
N THR A 165 -8.23 2.37 -7.28
CA THR A 165 -8.18 0.90 -7.23
C THR A 165 -7.19 0.40 -8.28
N ALA A 166 -6.21 -0.40 -7.82
CA ALA A 166 -5.23 -1.05 -8.67
C ALA A 166 -5.30 -2.57 -8.44
N ALA A 167 -5.10 -3.34 -9.50
CA ALA A 167 -4.97 -4.79 -9.42
C ALA A 167 -3.62 -5.21 -9.98
N LEU A 168 -2.91 -6.03 -9.22
CA LEU A 168 -1.74 -6.74 -9.75
C LEU A 168 -2.25 -7.88 -10.62
N THR A 169 -2.01 -7.81 -11.91
CA THR A 169 -2.38 -8.85 -12.86
C THR A 169 -1.21 -9.16 -13.79
N PHE A 170 -1.25 -10.32 -14.36
CA PHE A 170 -0.31 -10.78 -15.39
C PHE A 170 -1.13 -11.40 -16.50
N ALA A 171 -0.62 -11.30 -17.68
CA ALA A 171 -1.25 -11.86 -18.86
C ALA A 171 -0.17 -12.40 -19.81
N CYS A 172 -0.47 -13.52 -20.44
CA CYS A 172 0.29 -14.05 -21.56
C CYS A 172 -0.63 -14.11 -22.76
N VAL A 173 -0.25 -13.46 -23.87
CA VAL A 173 -1.00 -13.52 -25.11
C VAL A 173 -0.54 -14.76 -25.88
N LEU A 174 -1.45 -15.71 -26.05
CA LEU A 174 -1.16 -16.94 -26.80
C LEU A 174 -0.92 -16.63 -28.28
N GLN A 175 0.05 -17.30 -28.86
CA GLN A 175 0.25 -17.32 -30.30
C GLN A 175 -0.85 -18.17 -30.98
N PRO A 176 -1.17 -17.95 -32.26
CA PRO A 176 -2.13 -18.79 -32.97
C PRO A 176 -1.78 -20.27 -32.86
N GLY A 177 -2.67 -21.08 -32.32
CA GLY A 177 -2.48 -22.52 -32.11
C GLY A 177 -1.64 -22.91 -30.90
N GLU A 178 -1.16 -21.96 -30.09
CA GLU A 178 -0.38 -22.22 -28.89
C GLU A 178 -1.25 -22.73 -27.74
N LEU A 179 -0.75 -23.72 -27.02
CA LEU A 179 -1.44 -24.30 -25.85
C LEU A 179 -1.05 -23.55 -24.58
N LEU A 180 -1.96 -23.50 -23.60
CA LEU A 180 -1.68 -22.99 -22.26
C LEU A 180 -0.56 -23.73 -21.54
N SER A 181 -0.27 -24.98 -21.93
CA SER A 181 0.79 -25.82 -21.39
C SER A 181 2.10 -25.73 -22.17
N SER A 182 2.25 -24.83 -23.13
CA SER A 182 3.52 -24.65 -23.85
C SER A 182 4.59 -24.07 -22.92
N ASP A 183 5.84 -24.46 -23.14
CA ASP A 183 6.99 -24.03 -22.30
C ASP A 183 7.07 -22.50 -22.18
N ARG A 184 6.87 -21.78 -23.30
CA ARG A 184 6.86 -20.31 -23.27
C ARG A 184 5.81 -19.74 -22.32
N VAL A 185 4.58 -20.26 -22.33
CA VAL A 185 3.50 -19.79 -21.45
C VAL A 185 3.81 -20.12 -20.00
N ILE A 186 4.36 -21.31 -19.74
CA ILE A 186 4.79 -21.72 -18.39
C ILE A 186 5.92 -20.81 -17.90
N ASP A 187 6.91 -20.51 -18.74
CA ASP A 187 8.03 -19.63 -18.37
C ASP A 187 7.56 -18.19 -18.09
N GLU A 188 6.63 -17.66 -18.88
CA GLU A 188 6.14 -16.28 -18.72
C GLU A 188 5.23 -16.08 -17.50
N VAL A 189 4.32 -17.02 -17.21
CA VAL A 189 3.28 -16.81 -16.19
C VAL A 189 3.23 -17.87 -15.09
N GLY A 190 3.92 -19.01 -15.24
CA GLY A 190 3.81 -20.17 -14.36
C GLY A 190 4.19 -19.85 -12.91
N SER A 191 5.23 -19.05 -12.69
CA SER A 191 5.65 -18.62 -11.34
C SER A 191 4.54 -17.84 -10.61
N MET A 192 3.79 -17.02 -11.35
CA MET A 192 2.69 -16.23 -10.79
C MET A 192 1.43 -17.06 -10.55
N VAL A 193 1.17 -18.05 -11.43
CA VAL A 193 0.12 -19.05 -11.21
C VAL A 193 0.41 -19.84 -9.94
N SER A 194 1.64 -20.33 -9.78
CA SER A 194 2.07 -21.04 -8.58
C SER A 194 1.94 -20.18 -7.32
N ALA A 195 2.35 -18.92 -7.37
CA ALA A 195 2.19 -17.99 -6.27
C ALA A 195 0.72 -17.79 -5.87
N SER A 196 -0.20 -17.77 -6.85
CA SER A 196 -1.64 -17.61 -6.60
C SER A 196 -2.27 -18.82 -5.89
N LEU A 197 -1.66 -19.99 -5.95
CA LEU A 197 -2.13 -21.19 -5.24
C LEU A 197 -1.78 -21.18 -3.74
N HIS A 198 -0.94 -20.26 -3.28
CA HIS A 198 -0.56 -20.13 -1.87
C HIS A 198 -1.39 -19.11 -1.08
N PHE A 199 -2.36 -18.46 -1.72
CA PHE A 199 -3.30 -17.51 -1.14
C PHE A 199 -4.70 -18.12 -1.05
#